data_35f4f454505a50eaa18ae64c8251cd33
#
_entry.id   35f4f454505a50eaa18ae64c8251cd33
#
_cell.length_a   1.000
_cell.length_b   1.000
_cell.length_c   1.000
_cell.angle_alpha   90.00
_cell.angle_beta   90.00
_cell.angle_gamma   90.00
#
_symmetry.space_group_name_H-M   'P 1'
#
loop_
_entity.id
_entity.type
_entity.pdbx_description
1 polymer ?
#
loop_
_entity_poly.entity_id
_entity_poly.type
_entity_poly.pdbx_seq_one_letter_code
_entity_poly.pdbx_strand_id
1 'polypeptide(L)'
;MRSVLLLVLLAVITPFAFANEPGGGSTGPDVTLADKGGAIVMDNGIVTVTINKARASVTSLRYQGHEMANGIYYSMDGGATYSNPSACVYTAKVATPDMADISLKSVWNNNRHQAVDIDCHYVLRRGASGVYCYAILDHPASYPDTGFGEWRMVWKLSNDLLEKIYVDALRHWQMPSGVDYATAEHTGIKEIVKLTTGVRAGMYDCKYDFSASYYDIGCWGHASDRNHIGGWMVLGGYDFFNDGPMKQDLNAASGINHIHFGMDHYNASGYHIAAGQSWSKIFGPFLLYCNHSDLGADACWADAKQQVLAEKSAWPYTWLTDNPLYPPVSQRGSVSGQFIVHDPLKPALTGANAWIGLAQPPPGGNWQFDSMHYEYWVKTDAAGNFTIPYVRPGTYTLSAFLTGAVSEYTQTGVQVGAGSRNNLGSVTWSVPHNGTKLAWEIGVPDRTAAEFRHGTDYFHGYVWQNFSKEWPNPLDYTIGKSNPATDWNYAQTPYVQGTQISPWKWRIHFTLDSVPSAGNATLTLAIASAQRAQINVYANDEATPLATVKPAVQGGNALLRESIHAKYCVNYVPIPVSKLKTGDNVITLEFPATRGADAHVMYDYVNLELP
;
A
#
# COMPACT_ATOMS: atom_id res chain seq x y z
N MET A 1 59.58 -4.85 -10.77
CA MET A 1 59.29 -3.90 -9.69
C MET A 1 58.53 -2.72 -10.30
N ARG A 2 57.21 -2.72 -10.20
CA ARG A 2 56.36 -1.58 -10.49
C ARG A 2 55.48 -1.35 -9.26
N SER A 3 55.77 -0.25 -8.55
CA SER A 3 55.03 0.17 -7.36
C SER A 3 53.71 0.72 -7.81
N VAL A 4 52.61 0.14 -7.29
CA VAL A 4 51.25 0.66 -7.41
C VAL A 4 51.03 1.58 -6.22
N LEU A 5 50.87 2.85 -6.47
CA LEU A 5 50.54 3.89 -5.50
C LEU A 5 49.03 3.82 -5.25
N LEU A 6 48.63 3.35 -4.08
CA LEU A 6 47.24 3.33 -3.64
C LEU A 6 46.88 4.72 -3.10
N LEU A 7 46.11 5.49 -3.88
CA LEU A 7 45.55 6.78 -3.42
C LEU A 7 44.34 6.47 -2.54
N VAL A 8 44.50 6.63 -1.24
CA VAL A 8 43.37 6.61 -0.29
C VAL A 8 42.71 7.98 -0.33
N LEU A 9 41.57 8.08 -0.96
CA LEU A 9 40.71 9.26 -0.86
C LEU A 9 40.07 9.27 0.53
N LEU A 10 40.58 10.10 1.42
CA LEU A 10 39.87 10.45 2.66
C LEU A 10 38.68 11.34 2.27
N ALA A 11 37.49 10.77 2.22
CA ALA A 11 36.27 11.58 2.22
C ALA A 11 36.16 12.26 3.59
N VAL A 12 36.37 13.57 3.59
CA VAL A 12 36.03 14.41 4.74
C VAL A 12 34.51 14.44 4.83
N ILE A 13 33.95 13.58 5.68
CA ILE A 13 32.56 13.67 6.09
C ILE A 13 32.45 14.90 6.99
N THR A 14 32.04 16.04 6.41
CA THR A 14 31.56 17.15 7.24
C THR A 14 30.33 16.64 8.00
N PRO A 15 30.28 16.75 9.32
CA PRO A 15 29.08 16.39 10.04
C PRO A 15 27.97 17.35 9.62
N PHE A 16 26.98 16.84 8.87
CA PHE A 16 25.72 17.53 8.72
C PHE A 16 25.15 17.69 10.13
N ALA A 17 24.94 18.92 10.54
CA ALA A 17 24.22 19.21 11.77
C ALA A 17 22.76 18.79 11.55
N PHE A 18 22.44 17.55 11.93
CA PHE A 18 21.06 17.07 11.98
C PHE A 18 20.38 17.78 13.13
N ALA A 19 19.53 18.74 12.81
CA ALA A 19 18.86 19.60 13.76
C ALA A 19 17.58 19.00 14.37
N ASN A 20 17.27 17.72 14.09
CA ASN A 20 16.00 17.16 14.55
C ASN A 20 16.20 15.90 15.38
N GLU A 21 15.89 15.98 16.66
CA GLU A 21 15.68 14.80 17.48
C GLU A 21 14.39 14.09 17.07
N PRO A 22 14.38 12.73 16.98
CA PRO A 22 13.18 11.94 16.68
C PRO A 22 12.04 12.28 17.65
N GLY A 23 10.90 12.61 17.13
CA GLY A 23 9.75 12.97 17.96
C GLY A 23 9.77 14.41 18.49
N GLY A 24 10.69 15.29 18.03
CA GLY A 24 10.90 16.64 18.53
C GLY A 24 11.73 16.65 19.83
N GLY A 25 12.76 17.48 19.89
CA GLY A 25 13.67 17.60 21.04
C GLY A 25 13.28 18.69 22.04
N SER A 26 14.10 18.82 23.08
CA SER A 26 14.01 19.92 24.04
C SER A 26 14.72 21.20 23.56
N THR A 27 15.28 21.22 22.35
CA THR A 27 16.05 22.32 21.80
C THR A 27 15.23 23.14 20.79
N GLY A 28 15.45 24.45 20.78
CA GLY A 28 14.74 25.41 19.92
C GLY A 28 13.80 26.34 20.68
N PRO A 29 13.11 27.24 19.95
CA PRO A 29 12.13 28.14 20.53
C PRO A 29 10.96 27.41 21.19
N ASP A 30 10.33 28.07 22.15
CA ASP A 30 9.13 27.57 22.82
C ASP A 30 7.98 27.38 21.80
N VAL A 31 7.20 26.34 22.00
CA VAL A 31 5.95 26.15 21.29
C VAL A 31 4.92 27.16 21.81
N THR A 32 4.30 27.88 20.90
CA THR A 32 3.22 28.80 21.22
C THR A 32 1.90 28.31 20.66
N LEU A 33 0.81 28.57 21.39
CA LEU A 33 -0.55 28.22 21.02
C LEU A 33 -1.45 29.44 21.17
N ALA A 34 -2.02 29.92 20.08
CA ALA A 34 -2.83 31.13 20.10
C ALA A 34 -4.23 30.87 19.50
N ASP A 35 -5.27 31.10 20.29
CA ASP A 35 -6.66 31.12 19.82
C ASP A 35 -6.97 32.46 19.15
N LYS A 36 -7.32 32.45 17.88
CA LYS A 36 -7.68 33.62 17.05
C LYS A 36 -9.18 33.66 16.72
N GLY A 37 -10.01 33.09 17.61
CA GLY A 37 -11.46 32.99 17.40
C GLY A 37 -11.85 31.86 16.46
N GLY A 38 -11.87 32.07 15.15
CA GLY A 38 -12.20 31.04 14.16
C GLY A 38 -11.05 30.11 13.80
N ALA A 39 -9.84 30.42 14.22
CA ALA A 39 -8.63 29.65 13.92
C ALA A 39 -7.72 29.48 15.15
N ILE A 40 -6.94 28.42 15.14
CA ILE A 40 -5.83 28.22 16.07
C ILE A 40 -4.51 28.38 15.30
N VAL A 41 -3.55 29.06 15.92
CA VAL A 41 -2.19 29.20 15.41
C VAL A 41 -1.24 28.53 16.38
N MET A 42 -0.43 27.60 15.90
CA MET A 42 0.69 26.99 16.63
C MET A 42 1.99 27.35 15.93
N ASP A 43 3.02 27.66 16.71
CA ASP A 43 4.32 28.08 16.20
C ASP A 43 5.43 27.56 17.12
N ASN A 44 6.52 27.03 16.57
CA ASN A 44 7.71 26.59 17.30
C ASN A 44 9.00 27.24 16.78
N GLY A 45 8.87 28.34 16.00
CA GLY A 45 9.99 29.04 15.39
C GLY A 45 10.60 28.37 14.16
N ILE A 46 10.17 27.15 13.81
CA ILE A 46 10.56 26.40 12.61
C ILE A 46 9.38 26.34 11.64
N VAL A 47 8.23 25.92 12.12
CA VAL A 47 6.97 25.91 11.38
C VAL A 47 5.90 26.67 12.12
N THR A 48 5.04 27.36 11.34
CA THR A 48 3.81 27.97 11.83
C THR A 48 2.63 27.30 11.15
N VAL A 49 1.69 26.77 11.93
CA VAL A 49 0.48 26.13 11.42
C VAL A 49 -0.78 26.87 11.86
N THR A 50 -1.67 27.16 10.92
CA THR A 50 -2.98 27.76 11.16
C THR A 50 -4.09 26.78 10.84
N ILE A 51 -4.99 26.53 11.78
CA ILE A 51 -6.01 25.50 11.71
C ILE A 51 -7.38 26.13 11.90
N ASN A 52 -8.30 25.86 10.97
CA ASN A 52 -9.70 26.26 11.08
C ASN A 52 -10.41 25.42 12.15
N LYS A 53 -10.93 26.08 13.19
CA LYS A 53 -11.56 25.41 14.34
C LYS A 53 -12.81 24.63 13.96
N ALA A 54 -13.65 25.19 13.10
CA ALA A 54 -14.95 24.59 12.77
C ALA A 54 -14.83 23.37 11.86
N ARG A 55 -13.73 23.27 11.10
CA ARG A 55 -13.55 22.23 10.05
C ARG A 55 -12.38 21.29 10.31
N ALA A 56 -11.62 21.51 11.39
CA ALA A 56 -10.40 20.76 11.66
C ALA A 56 -9.45 20.68 10.45
N SER A 57 -9.38 21.73 9.64
CA SER A 57 -8.51 21.77 8.46
C SER A 57 -7.38 22.77 8.64
N VAL A 58 -6.17 22.40 8.23
CA VAL A 58 -5.04 23.33 8.16
C VAL A 58 -5.23 24.24 6.96
N THR A 59 -5.26 25.55 7.22
CA THR A 59 -5.42 26.58 6.20
C THR A 59 -4.11 27.24 5.81
N SER A 60 -3.06 27.06 6.61
CA SER A 60 -1.70 27.52 6.34
C SER A 60 -0.70 26.65 7.09
N LEU A 61 0.37 26.25 6.42
CA LEU A 61 1.56 25.61 6.98
C LEU A 61 2.78 26.36 6.42
N ARG A 62 3.39 27.16 7.23
CA ARG A 62 4.55 27.97 6.81
C ARG A 62 5.86 27.37 7.27
N TYR A 63 6.81 27.29 6.37
CA TYR A 63 8.18 26.83 6.61
C TYR A 63 9.16 27.71 5.84
N GLN A 64 10.15 28.27 6.53
CA GLN A 64 11.17 29.17 5.94
C GLN A 64 10.59 30.28 5.06
N GLY A 65 9.45 30.87 5.45
CA GLY A 65 8.79 31.93 4.69
C GLY A 65 7.87 31.45 3.57
N HIS A 66 7.91 30.17 3.18
CA HIS A 66 7.06 29.58 2.15
C HIS A 66 5.73 29.07 2.74
N GLU A 67 4.67 29.17 1.93
CA GLU A 67 3.38 28.55 2.24
C GLU A 67 3.35 27.14 1.66
N MET A 68 3.47 26.13 2.53
CA MET A 68 3.60 24.72 2.16
C MET A 68 2.25 24.04 1.89
N ALA A 69 1.12 24.73 2.11
CA ALA A 69 -0.18 24.10 2.00
C ALA A 69 -1.24 25.02 1.37
N ASN A 70 -1.91 24.55 0.33
CA ASN A 70 -3.17 25.08 -0.18
C ASN A 70 -4.37 24.40 0.51
N GLY A 71 -4.17 23.89 1.71
CA GLY A 71 -5.14 23.21 2.56
C GLY A 71 -4.77 21.77 2.88
N ILE A 72 -4.93 21.38 4.17
CA ILE A 72 -4.79 20.02 4.64
C ILE A 72 -6.08 19.65 5.39
N TYR A 73 -6.65 18.49 5.08
CA TYR A 73 -7.94 18.11 5.66
C TYR A 73 -8.14 16.60 5.70
N TYR A 74 -8.92 16.15 6.66
CA TYR A 74 -9.47 14.80 6.68
C TYR A 74 -10.76 14.74 5.87
N SER A 75 -11.01 13.62 5.21
CA SER A 75 -12.27 13.34 4.51
C SER A 75 -12.61 11.86 4.57
N MET A 76 -13.91 11.59 4.50
CA MET A 76 -14.47 10.26 4.57
C MET A 76 -15.49 10.07 3.44
N ASP A 77 -15.39 8.98 2.70
CA ASP A 77 -16.36 8.60 1.69
C ASP A 77 -17.50 7.79 2.32
N GLY A 78 -18.72 8.14 1.97
CA GLY A 78 -19.93 7.43 2.38
C GLY A 78 -20.83 7.06 1.19
N GLY A 79 -20.20 6.70 0.08
CA GLY A 79 -20.89 6.35 -1.16
C GLY A 79 -20.74 7.44 -2.23
N ALA A 80 -21.78 8.24 -2.49
CA ALA A 80 -21.74 9.25 -3.56
C ALA A 80 -21.06 10.57 -3.17
N THR A 81 -20.78 10.81 -1.91
CA THR A 81 -20.27 12.11 -1.40
C THR A 81 -19.20 11.93 -0.35
N TYR A 82 -18.24 12.86 -0.36
CA TYR A 82 -17.25 12.99 0.72
C TYR A 82 -17.76 13.88 1.84
N SER A 83 -17.52 13.44 3.08
CA SER A 83 -17.78 14.23 4.28
C SER A 83 -16.46 14.64 4.93
N ASN A 84 -16.42 15.89 5.40
CA ASN A 84 -15.30 16.43 6.17
C ASN A 84 -15.78 16.69 7.61
N PRO A 85 -14.88 16.74 8.60
CA PRO A 85 -15.22 17.23 9.93
C PRO A 85 -15.86 18.61 9.84
N SER A 86 -16.88 18.85 10.64
CA SER A 86 -17.63 20.11 10.65
C SER A 86 -18.20 20.39 12.04
N ALA A 87 -18.46 21.66 12.33
CA ALA A 87 -18.94 22.10 13.63
C ALA A 87 -18.09 21.57 14.80
N CYS A 88 -16.77 21.53 14.60
CA CYS A 88 -15.85 20.93 15.57
C CYS A 88 -15.79 21.76 16.86
N VAL A 89 -15.71 21.05 17.98
CA VAL A 89 -15.42 21.62 19.31
C VAL A 89 -13.91 21.54 19.54
N TYR A 90 -13.33 22.69 19.82
CA TYR A 90 -11.90 22.83 20.10
C TYR A 90 -11.60 22.56 21.57
N THR A 91 -10.51 21.84 21.80
CA THR A 91 -9.90 21.65 23.14
C THR A 91 -8.38 21.70 23.01
N ALA A 92 -7.69 22.49 23.82
CA ALA A 92 -6.26 22.39 24.02
C ALA A 92 -5.98 21.23 24.98
N LYS A 93 -5.45 20.13 24.46
CA LYS A 93 -5.10 18.94 25.27
C LYS A 93 -3.80 19.17 26.04
N VAL A 94 -2.81 19.73 25.35
CA VAL A 94 -1.52 20.13 25.91
C VAL A 94 -1.19 21.53 25.40
N ALA A 95 -0.67 22.36 26.28
CA ALA A 95 -0.17 23.70 25.95
C ALA A 95 1.02 24.01 26.89
N THR A 96 2.19 23.56 26.50
CA THR A 96 3.45 23.75 27.20
C THR A 96 4.50 24.36 26.28
N PRO A 97 5.63 24.89 26.81
CA PRO A 97 6.73 25.33 25.94
C PRO A 97 7.32 24.25 25.07
N ASP A 98 7.13 22.96 25.38
CA ASP A 98 7.70 21.84 24.65
C ASP A 98 6.71 21.24 23.64
N MET A 99 5.40 21.44 23.84
CA MET A 99 4.39 20.80 23.03
C MET A 99 3.03 21.50 23.10
N ALA A 100 2.38 21.63 21.97
CA ALA A 100 0.94 21.90 21.86
C ALA A 100 0.25 20.72 21.19
N ASP A 101 -0.78 20.15 21.82
CA ASP A 101 -1.72 19.18 21.26
C ASP A 101 -3.12 19.77 21.31
N ILE A 102 -3.79 19.85 20.16
CA ILE A 102 -5.15 20.33 20.05
C ILE A 102 -6.07 19.24 19.51
N SER A 103 -7.26 19.14 20.09
CA SER A 103 -8.36 18.30 19.64
C SER A 103 -9.42 19.18 18.98
N LEU A 104 -9.93 18.72 17.84
CA LEU A 104 -11.02 19.33 17.08
C LEU A 104 -12.06 18.25 16.80
N LYS A 105 -12.99 18.05 17.74
CA LYS A 105 -13.97 16.96 17.70
C LYS A 105 -15.26 17.36 17.02
N SER A 106 -15.57 16.68 15.91
CA SER A 106 -16.84 16.75 15.19
C SER A 106 -17.74 15.60 15.63
N VAL A 107 -18.75 15.90 16.45
CA VAL A 107 -19.74 14.92 16.91
C VAL A 107 -20.78 14.68 15.82
N TRP A 108 -21.14 13.41 15.63
CA TRP A 108 -22.22 13.07 14.71
C TRP A 108 -23.60 13.41 15.32
N ASN A 109 -24.42 14.11 14.56
CA ASN A 109 -25.75 14.50 14.95
C ASN A 109 -26.71 14.49 13.73
N ASN A 110 -26.60 13.48 12.87
CA ASN A 110 -27.24 13.38 11.57
C ASN A 110 -26.76 14.40 10.52
N ASN A 111 -25.61 15.02 10.74
CA ASN A 111 -25.03 16.02 9.84
C ASN A 111 -24.21 15.43 8.67
N ARG A 112 -24.03 14.12 8.65
CA ARG A 112 -23.35 13.34 7.59
C ARG A 112 -23.86 11.90 7.57
N HIS A 113 -23.58 11.17 6.49
CA HIS A 113 -24.01 9.77 6.34
C HIS A 113 -23.30 8.84 7.34
N GLN A 114 -22.02 9.09 7.60
CA GLN A 114 -21.21 8.26 8.48
C GLN A 114 -21.52 8.60 9.94
N ALA A 115 -22.16 7.66 10.63
CA ALA A 115 -22.52 7.82 12.04
C ALA A 115 -21.34 7.53 12.97
N VAL A 116 -20.28 8.35 12.87
CA VAL A 116 -19.10 8.30 13.73
C VAL A 116 -18.71 9.72 14.16
N ASP A 117 -18.22 9.86 15.38
CA ASP A 117 -17.51 11.06 15.79
C ASP A 117 -16.13 11.08 15.17
N ILE A 118 -15.63 12.25 14.81
CA ILE A 118 -14.29 12.43 14.25
C ILE A 118 -13.55 13.43 15.14
N ASP A 119 -12.51 13.00 15.82
CA ASP A 119 -11.64 13.85 16.63
C ASP A 119 -10.27 13.97 15.97
N CYS A 120 -10.02 15.13 15.37
CA CYS A 120 -8.76 15.40 14.67
C CYS A 120 -7.80 16.10 15.61
N HIS A 121 -6.58 15.57 15.68
CA HIS A 121 -5.51 16.12 16.51
C HIS A 121 -4.35 16.63 15.64
N TYR A 122 -3.83 17.78 16.03
CA TYR A 122 -2.62 18.37 15.50
C TYR A 122 -1.67 18.65 16.65
N VAL A 123 -0.45 18.12 16.54
CA VAL A 123 0.55 18.23 17.59
C VAL A 123 1.78 18.91 17.04
N LEU A 124 2.16 20.03 17.65
CA LEU A 124 3.40 20.73 17.38
C LEU A 124 4.36 20.54 18.55
N ARG A 125 5.59 20.12 18.24
CA ARG A 125 6.61 19.88 19.26
C ARG A 125 7.79 20.82 19.08
N ARG A 126 8.43 21.17 20.18
CA ARG A 126 9.67 21.96 20.17
C ARG A 126 10.71 21.28 19.29
N GLY A 127 11.38 22.01 18.42
CA GLY A 127 12.42 21.52 17.53
C GLY A 127 11.93 20.64 16.35
N ALA A 128 10.65 20.31 16.26
CA ALA A 128 10.12 19.53 15.13
C ALA A 128 9.97 20.42 13.88
N SER A 129 10.48 19.93 12.74
CA SER A 129 10.28 20.58 11.44
C SER A 129 9.02 20.07 10.73
N GLY A 130 7.89 20.12 11.45
CA GLY A 130 6.62 19.64 10.93
C GLY A 130 5.56 19.51 12.01
N VAL A 131 4.41 18.97 11.62
CA VAL A 131 3.23 18.82 12.48
C VAL A 131 2.83 17.35 12.52
N TYR A 132 2.76 16.77 13.71
CA TYR A 132 2.19 15.44 13.89
C TYR A 132 0.68 15.50 13.82
N CYS A 133 0.09 14.52 13.12
CA CYS A 133 -1.34 14.38 12.94
C CYS A 133 -1.80 13.01 13.39
N TYR A 134 -2.93 12.96 14.08
CA TYR A 134 -3.68 11.73 14.30
C TYR A 134 -5.18 12.04 14.36
N ALA A 135 -5.99 11.02 14.15
CA ALA A 135 -7.44 11.15 14.30
C ALA A 135 -8.02 9.97 15.05
N ILE A 136 -9.08 10.20 15.81
CA ILE A 136 -9.87 9.16 16.45
C ILE A 136 -11.23 9.15 15.79
N LEU A 137 -11.65 7.96 15.33
CA LEU A 137 -13.04 7.69 14.98
C LEU A 137 -13.69 6.95 16.14
N ASP A 138 -14.90 7.37 16.52
CA ASP A 138 -15.65 6.80 17.61
C ASP A 138 -17.11 6.59 17.22
N HIS A 139 -17.59 5.36 17.37
CA HIS A 139 -19.00 4.96 17.16
C HIS A 139 -19.58 4.44 18.46
N PRO A 140 -20.27 5.27 19.23
CA PRO A 140 -21.02 4.81 20.41
C PRO A 140 -22.10 3.81 20.06
N ALA A 141 -22.40 2.87 20.96
CA ALA A 141 -23.46 1.88 20.76
C ALA A 141 -24.87 2.49 20.54
N SER A 142 -25.05 3.77 20.88
CA SER A 142 -26.30 4.48 20.64
C SER A 142 -26.48 4.97 19.20
N TYR A 143 -25.42 4.89 18.38
CA TYR A 143 -25.48 5.32 16.97
C TYR A 143 -26.10 4.23 16.08
N PRO A 144 -26.72 4.60 14.96
CA PRO A 144 -27.27 3.64 14.01
C PRO A 144 -26.16 2.89 13.28
N ASP A 145 -26.53 1.81 12.59
CA ASP A 145 -25.68 1.13 11.62
C ASP A 145 -25.02 2.13 10.67
N THR A 146 -23.74 1.94 10.42
CA THR A 146 -22.97 2.82 9.53
C THR A 146 -21.87 2.07 8.80
N GLY A 147 -21.57 2.52 7.57
CA GLY A 147 -20.44 2.08 6.80
C GLY A 147 -19.78 3.25 6.08
N PHE A 148 -18.49 3.15 5.88
CA PHE A 148 -17.73 4.11 5.09
C PHE A 148 -16.55 3.45 4.41
N GLY A 149 -16.14 4.05 3.30
CA GLY A 149 -15.03 3.58 2.49
C GLY A 149 -13.74 4.33 2.79
N GLU A 150 -13.35 5.21 1.87
CA GLU A 150 -12.13 5.99 1.99
C GLU A 150 -12.15 6.89 3.23
N TRP A 151 -11.32 6.56 4.21
CA TRP A 151 -10.95 7.44 5.30
C TRP A 151 -9.52 7.89 5.08
N ARG A 152 -9.29 9.22 4.92
CA ARG A 152 -8.02 9.74 4.45
C ARG A 152 -7.69 11.13 4.98
N MET A 153 -6.39 11.50 4.92
CA MET A 153 -5.94 12.90 4.93
C MET A 153 -5.40 13.28 3.56
N VAL A 154 -5.69 14.50 3.16
CA VAL A 154 -5.24 15.13 1.92
C VAL A 154 -4.44 16.38 2.27
N TRP A 155 -3.23 16.49 1.75
CA TRP A 155 -2.40 17.70 1.80
C TRP A 155 -2.25 18.24 0.38
N LYS A 156 -2.93 19.35 0.09
CA LYS A 156 -2.79 20.08 -1.19
C LYS A 156 -1.59 21.00 -1.12
N LEU A 157 -0.75 20.91 -2.12
CA LEU A 157 0.48 21.66 -2.29
C LEU A 157 0.39 22.59 -3.50
N SER A 158 1.37 23.48 -3.67
CA SER A 158 1.51 24.29 -4.87
C SER A 158 2.56 23.68 -5.80
N ASN A 159 2.18 23.33 -7.04
CA ASN A 159 3.13 22.85 -8.07
C ASN A 159 4.16 23.92 -8.46
N ASP A 160 3.82 25.20 -8.31
CA ASP A 160 4.73 26.31 -8.55
C ASP A 160 5.82 26.39 -7.46
N LEU A 161 5.52 25.90 -6.26
CA LEU A 161 6.48 25.86 -5.15
C LEU A 161 7.30 24.58 -5.14
N LEU A 162 6.68 23.43 -5.44
CA LEU A 162 7.25 22.08 -5.30
C LEU A 162 7.03 21.32 -6.62
N GLU A 163 7.97 21.38 -7.52
CA GLU A 163 7.83 20.90 -8.90
C GLU A 163 8.15 19.42 -9.11
N LYS A 164 8.69 18.74 -8.10
CA LYS A 164 9.03 17.31 -8.21
C LYS A 164 8.26 16.48 -7.21
N ILE A 165 7.85 15.28 -7.63
CA ILE A 165 7.16 14.28 -6.81
C ILE A 165 8.09 13.10 -6.53
N TYR A 166 8.01 12.52 -5.33
CA TYR A 166 8.83 11.41 -4.88
C TYR A 166 8.00 10.40 -4.10
N VAL A 167 8.04 9.15 -4.53
CA VAL A 167 7.42 8.02 -3.85
C VAL A 167 8.45 6.92 -3.61
N ASP A 168 9.08 6.41 -4.67
CA ASP A 168 10.14 5.40 -4.61
C ASP A 168 11.18 5.57 -5.73
N ALA A 169 12.11 4.62 -5.84
CA ALA A 169 13.19 4.68 -6.82
C ALA A 169 12.73 4.67 -8.30
N LEU A 170 11.54 4.14 -8.57
CA LEU A 170 10.95 4.08 -9.91
C LEU A 170 9.95 5.22 -10.15
N ARG A 171 9.32 5.72 -9.07
CA ARG A 171 8.25 6.73 -9.11
C ARG A 171 8.68 8.03 -8.44
N HIS A 172 9.59 8.72 -9.08
CA HIS A 172 9.96 10.10 -8.77
C HIS A 172 10.17 10.86 -10.08
N TRP A 173 9.57 12.02 -10.22
CA TRP A 173 9.55 12.73 -11.50
C TRP A 173 9.30 14.23 -11.35
N GLN A 174 9.63 14.97 -12.42
CA GLN A 174 9.15 16.33 -12.63
C GLN A 174 7.64 16.29 -12.91
N MET A 175 6.83 16.98 -12.10
CA MET A 175 5.39 17.03 -12.31
C MET A 175 5.01 17.84 -13.55
N PRO A 176 3.92 17.50 -14.25
CA PRO A 176 3.32 18.37 -15.23
C PRO A 176 2.92 19.70 -14.59
N SER A 177 3.09 20.78 -15.33
CA SER A 177 2.64 22.11 -14.92
C SER A 177 1.11 22.28 -15.09
N GLY A 178 0.55 23.33 -14.52
CA GLY A 178 -0.85 23.68 -14.76
C GLY A 178 -1.19 23.92 -16.24
N VAL A 179 -0.21 24.41 -17.03
CA VAL A 179 -0.37 24.58 -18.48
C VAL A 179 -0.40 23.23 -19.19
N ASP A 180 0.45 22.28 -18.77
CA ASP A 180 0.49 20.94 -19.37
C ASP A 180 -0.85 20.21 -19.17
N TYR A 181 -1.44 20.32 -17.98
CA TYR A 181 -2.79 19.76 -17.73
C TYR A 181 -3.90 20.51 -18.49
N ALA A 182 -3.82 21.81 -18.59
CA ALA A 182 -4.83 22.60 -19.30
C ALA A 182 -4.86 22.32 -20.81
N THR A 183 -3.74 21.86 -21.39
CA THR A 183 -3.61 21.53 -22.81
C THR A 183 -3.67 20.02 -23.08
N ALA A 184 -3.76 19.17 -22.04
CA ALA A 184 -3.76 17.72 -22.18
C ALA A 184 -5.02 17.19 -22.87
N GLU A 185 -4.85 16.09 -23.60
CA GLU A 185 -5.95 15.32 -24.20
C GLU A 185 -6.59 14.40 -23.16
N HIS A 186 -7.88 14.57 -22.90
CA HIS A 186 -8.63 13.71 -21.98
C HIS A 186 -8.98 12.38 -22.64
N THR A 187 -8.63 11.26 -21.99
CA THR A 187 -8.98 9.91 -22.51
C THR A 187 -10.44 9.54 -22.26
N GLY A 188 -11.15 10.24 -21.37
CA GLY A 188 -12.48 9.90 -20.89
C GLY A 188 -12.53 8.72 -19.92
N ILE A 189 -11.36 8.20 -19.50
CA ILE A 189 -11.23 7.06 -18.60
C ILE A 189 -10.50 7.50 -17.34
N LYS A 190 -11.19 7.40 -16.20
CA LYS A 190 -10.67 7.84 -14.91
C LYS A 190 -10.02 9.23 -15.04
N GLU A 191 -8.97 9.48 -14.32
CA GLU A 191 -8.20 10.72 -14.37
C GLU A 191 -6.96 10.58 -15.27
N ILE A 192 -7.06 9.83 -16.37
CA ILE A 192 -5.97 9.61 -17.32
C ILE A 192 -6.02 10.67 -18.42
N VAL A 193 -4.93 11.38 -18.60
CA VAL A 193 -4.74 12.37 -19.65
C VAL A 193 -3.48 12.07 -20.46
N LYS A 194 -3.45 12.46 -21.74
CA LYS A 194 -2.24 12.46 -22.55
C LYS A 194 -1.68 13.87 -22.57
N LEU A 195 -0.48 14.04 -22.10
CA LEU A 195 0.21 15.32 -22.08
C LEU A 195 0.66 15.71 -23.48
N THR A 196 0.41 16.95 -23.89
CA THR A 196 0.78 17.48 -25.22
C THR A 196 1.92 18.47 -25.16
N THR A 197 2.24 18.97 -23.96
CA THR A 197 3.31 19.94 -23.70
C THR A 197 4.15 19.52 -22.48
N GLY A 198 5.23 20.27 -22.22
CA GLY A 198 6.10 20.07 -21.08
C GLY A 198 7.09 18.91 -21.23
N VAL A 199 7.78 18.60 -20.15
CA VAL A 199 8.86 17.58 -20.13
C VAL A 199 8.35 16.16 -20.37
N ARG A 200 7.06 15.92 -20.19
CA ARG A 200 6.40 14.64 -20.39
C ARG A 200 5.45 14.63 -21.61
N ALA A 201 5.64 15.54 -22.55
CA ALA A 201 4.83 15.59 -23.77
C ALA A 201 4.84 14.24 -24.53
N GLY A 202 3.64 13.77 -24.91
CA GLY A 202 3.43 12.47 -25.56
C GLY A 202 3.18 11.32 -24.60
N MET A 203 3.46 11.48 -23.30
CA MET A 203 3.19 10.46 -22.28
C MET A 203 1.75 10.59 -21.74
N TYR A 204 1.23 9.49 -21.21
CA TYR A 204 0.05 9.53 -20.39
C TYR A 204 0.42 9.87 -18.95
N ASP A 205 -0.46 10.57 -18.26
CA ASP A 205 -0.37 10.89 -16.85
C ASP A 205 -1.66 10.46 -16.16
N CYS A 206 -1.51 9.70 -15.11
CA CYS A 206 -2.59 9.27 -14.26
C CYS A 206 -2.25 9.62 -12.81
N LYS A 207 -3.19 10.15 -12.06
CA LYS A 207 -2.90 10.48 -10.65
C LYS A 207 -2.50 9.24 -9.83
N TYR A 208 -2.76 8.04 -10.32
CA TYR A 208 -2.41 6.77 -9.66
C TYR A 208 -1.01 6.24 -10.01
N ASP A 209 -0.29 6.87 -10.94
CA ASP A 209 1.09 6.52 -11.29
C ASP A 209 2.02 6.49 -10.06
N PHE A 210 1.64 7.19 -9.00
CA PHE A 210 2.41 7.36 -7.78
C PHE A 210 1.83 6.62 -6.57
N SER A 211 1.10 5.54 -6.81
CA SER A 211 0.61 4.66 -5.75
C SER A 211 1.65 3.59 -5.41
N ALA A 212 1.95 3.39 -4.14
CA ALA A 212 2.93 2.42 -3.66
C ALA A 212 2.49 1.75 -2.36
N SER A 213 3.13 0.62 -2.04
CA SER A 213 2.95 -0.05 -0.75
C SER A 213 3.56 0.78 0.38
N TYR A 214 2.78 1.08 1.41
CA TYR A 214 3.23 1.92 2.53
C TYR A 214 4.41 1.33 3.29
N TYR A 215 4.48 0.00 3.40
CA TYR A 215 5.59 -0.67 4.08
C TYR A 215 6.92 -0.55 3.35
N ASP A 216 6.90 -0.32 2.04
CA ASP A 216 8.11 -0.24 1.21
C ASP A 216 8.70 1.17 1.18
N ILE A 217 7.86 2.22 1.34
CA ILE A 217 8.29 3.60 1.13
C ILE A 217 8.57 4.39 2.41
N GLY A 218 7.74 4.28 3.44
CA GLY A 218 7.88 5.01 4.72
C GLY A 218 7.66 6.52 4.66
N CYS A 219 8.02 7.18 3.57
CA CYS A 219 7.68 8.58 3.28
C CYS A 219 7.45 8.79 1.78
N TRP A 220 6.65 9.80 1.47
CA TRP A 220 6.40 10.30 0.12
C TRP A 220 6.07 11.77 0.17
N GLY A 221 6.25 12.46 -0.96
CA GLY A 221 5.98 13.89 -0.98
C GLY A 221 6.49 14.62 -2.20
N HIS A 222 6.67 15.89 -2.03
CA HIS A 222 7.09 16.81 -3.09
C HIS A 222 8.26 17.66 -2.63
N ALA A 223 9.15 18.02 -3.56
CA ALA A 223 10.28 18.87 -3.29
C ALA A 223 10.60 19.78 -4.49
N SER A 224 11.49 20.74 -4.27
CA SER A 224 11.86 21.76 -5.25
C SER A 224 13.38 21.90 -5.36
N ASP A 225 13.89 21.85 -6.59
CA ASP A 225 15.27 22.26 -6.86
C ASP A 225 15.41 23.79 -6.88
N ARG A 226 14.32 24.52 -7.20
CA ARG A 226 14.33 25.98 -7.29
C ARG A 226 14.26 26.65 -5.94
N ASN A 227 13.46 26.07 -5.03
CA ASN A 227 13.20 26.63 -3.71
C ASN A 227 13.97 25.89 -2.60
N HIS A 228 14.63 24.79 -2.93
CA HIS A 228 15.44 23.99 -2.00
C HIS A 228 14.68 23.42 -0.79
N ILE A 229 13.38 23.25 -0.92
CA ILE A 229 12.50 22.78 0.16
C ILE A 229 11.75 21.51 -0.24
N GLY A 230 11.29 20.76 0.77
CA GLY A 230 10.44 19.58 0.62
C GLY A 230 9.30 19.54 1.61
N GLY A 231 8.20 18.88 1.21
CA GLY A 231 7.03 18.60 2.03
C GLY A 231 6.64 17.14 1.94
N TRP A 232 6.66 16.42 3.08
CA TRP A 232 6.62 14.96 3.14
C TRP A 232 5.59 14.43 4.12
N MET A 233 4.89 13.36 3.77
CA MET A 233 4.24 12.50 4.73
C MET A 233 5.24 11.45 5.21
N VAL A 234 5.42 11.33 6.53
CA VAL A 234 6.41 10.44 7.15
C VAL A 234 5.72 9.55 8.18
N LEU A 235 6.00 8.25 8.11
CA LEU A 235 5.41 7.22 8.97
C LEU A 235 6.43 6.70 9.98
N GLY A 236 6.08 6.78 11.28
CA GLY A 236 6.81 6.09 12.35
C GLY A 236 6.24 4.70 12.63
N GLY A 237 4.92 4.55 12.56
CA GLY A 237 4.20 3.28 12.80
C GLY A 237 3.19 2.97 11.73
N TYR A 238 2.76 1.71 11.67
CA TYR A 238 1.86 1.18 10.64
C TYR A 238 0.65 0.45 11.22
N ASP A 239 0.56 0.32 12.55
CA ASP A 239 -0.43 -0.53 13.23
C ASP A 239 -1.89 -0.13 12.96
N PHE A 240 -2.14 1.09 12.54
CA PHE A 240 -3.47 1.62 12.24
C PHE A 240 -3.95 1.37 10.80
N PHE A 241 -3.09 0.88 9.91
CA PHE A 241 -3.48 0.52 8.55
C PHE A 241 -4.23 -0.82 8.52
N ASN A 242 -4.89 -1.10 7.42
CA ASN A 242 -5.42 -2.39 7.01
C ASN A 242 -4.55 -2.97 5.89
N ASP A 243 -4.83 -4.21 5.43
CA ASP A 243 -4.17 -4.89 4.32
C ASP A 243 -2.71 -5.28 4.55
N GLY A 244 -2.21 -5.14 5.77
CA GLY A 244 -0.85 -5.54 6.13
C GLY A 244 0.23 -5.00 5.18
N PRO A 245 1.22 -5.82 4.85
CA PRO A 245 2.32 -5.42 3.96
C PRO A 245 1.90 -5.12 2.52
N MET A 246 0.71 -5.58 2.12
CA MET A 246 0.17 -5.34 0.77
C MET A 246 -0.63 -4.04 0.67
N LYS A 247 -0.71 -3.26 1.77
CA LYS A 247 -1.36 -1.95 1.77
C LYS A 247 -0.69 -1.01 0.81
N GLN A 248 -1.38 -0.69 -0.26
CA GLN A 248 -1.01 0.35 -1.21
C GLN A 248 -2.17 1.31 -1.41
N ASP A 249 -1.88 2.53 -1.77
CA ASP A 249 -2.87 3.47 -2.26
C ASP A 249 -2.20 4.63 -3.00
N LEU A 250 -3.02 5.57 -3.44
CA LEU A 250 -2.60 6.87 -3.91
C LEU A 250 -1.83 7.61 -2.79
N ASN A 251 -0.50 7.59 -2.87
CA ASN A 251 0.37 8.28 -1.92
C ASN A 251 0.52 9.76 -2.29
N ALA A 252 0.79 10.01 -3.56
CA ALA A 252 0.97 11.35 -4.08
C ALA A 252 0.38 11.45 -5.50
N ALA A 253 0.07 12.66 -5.90
CA ALA A 253 -0.26 13.03 -7.26
C ALA A 253 0.21 14.47 -7.48
N SER A 254 0.10 15.00 -8.68
CA SER A 254 0.52 16.38 -8.95
C SER A 254 -0.12 17.37 -7.95
N GLY A 255 0.72 17.99 -7.12
CA GLY A 255 0.31 18.95 -6.10
C GLY A 255 -0.49 18.39 -4.93
N ILE A 256 -0.46 17.09 -4.70
CA ILE A 256 -1.23 16.45 -3.63
C ILE A 256 -0.42 15.34 -2.96
N ASN A 257 -0.35 15.35 -1.63
CA ASN A 257 0.04 14.21 -0.82
C ASN A 257 -1.22 13.62 -0.16
N HIS A 258 -1.33 12.29 -0.16
CA HIS A 258 -2.42 11.56 0.45
C HIS A 258 -1.92 10.54 1.47
N ILE A 259 -2.76 10.23 2.45
CA ILE A 259 -2.67 9.04 3.28
C ILE A 259 -4.07 8.43 3.42
N HIS A 260 -4.24 7.18 3.03
CA HIS A 260 -5.49 6.45 3.10
C HIS A 260 -5.42 5.42 4.23
N PHE A 261 -6.33 5.49 5.18
CA PHE A 261 -6.37 4.64 6.37
C PHE A 261 -7.28 3.42 6.21
N GLY A 262 -8.22 3.49 5.31
CA GLY A 262 -9.17 2.41 5.01
C GLY A 262 -9.68 2.55 3.60
N MET A 263 -10.47 1.63 3.14
CA MET A 263 -10.93 1.33 1.79
C MET A 263 -10.30 2.22 0.72
N ASP A 264 -9.52 1.61 -0.09
CA ASP A 264 -8.76 2.28 -1.12
C ASP A 264 -9.29 1.98 -2.52
N HIS A 265 -8.53 2.42 -3.48
CA HIS A 265 -8.80 2.24 -4.89
C HIS A 265 -8.49 0.82 -5.39
N TYR A 266 -7.89 -0.05 -4.56
CA TYR A 266 -7.40 -1.38 -4.90
C TYR A 266 -8.12 -2.50 -4.15
N ASN A 267 -9.41 -2.27 -3.81
CA ASN A 267 -10.30 -3.22 -3.14
C ASN A 267 -9.97 -3.47 -1.65
N ALA A 268 -9.35 -2.50 -0.96
CA ALA A 268 -9.22 -2.59 0.48
C ALA A 268 -10.58 -2.59 1.17
N SER A 269 -10.61 -3.16 2.37
CA SER A 269 -11.84 -3.27 3.14
C SER A 269 -12.29 -1.91 3.68
N GLY A 270 -13.57 -1.60 3.51
CA GLY A 270 -14.22 -0.49 4.18
C GLY A 270 -14.52 -0.81 5.65
N TYR A 271 -15.11 0.14 6.32
CA TYR A 271 -15.57 0.01 7.71
C TYR A 271 -17.07 -0.27 7.72
N HIS A 272 -17.48 -1.16 8.60
CA HIS A 272 -18.89 -1.41 8.87
C HIS A 272 -19.10 -1.64 10.36
N ILE A 273 -19.93 -0.82 11.00
CA ILE A 273 -20.26 -0.90 12.42
C ILE A 273 -21.78 -1.03 12.55
N ALA A 274 -22.23 -2.15 13.12
CA ALA A 274 -23.64 -2.41 13.31
C ALA A 274 -24.24 -1.53 14.40
N ALA A 275 -25.53 -1.24 14.30
CA ALA A 275 -26.27 -0.57 15.36
C ALA A 275 -26.15 -1.38 16.67
N GLY A 276 -25.94 -0.69 17.79
CA GLY A 276 -25.72 -1.31 19.09
C GLY A 276 -24.27 -1.75 19.36
N GLN A 277 -23.39 -1.71 18.38
CA GLN A 277 -21.97 -1.98 18.51
C GLN A 277 -21.22 -0.67 18.81
N SER A 278 -20.39 -0.66 19.87
CA SER A 278 -19.41 0.41 20.05
C SER A 278 -18.10 0.06 19.39
N TRP A 279 -17.46 1.05 18.76
CA TRP A 279 -16.16 0.91 18.13
C TRP A 279 -15.39 2.21 18.16
N SER A 280 -14.10 2.13 18.41
CA SER A 280 -13.19 3.28 18.37
C SER A 280 -11.82 2.86 17.85
N LYS A 281 -11.22 3.69 17.01
CA LYS A 281 -9.86 3.46 16.49
C LYS A 281 -9.10 4.77 16.35
N ILE A 282 -7.82 4.76 16.71
CA ILE A 282 -6.88 5.85 16.44
C ILE A 282 -6.11 5.57 15.17
N PHE A 283 -5.96 6.60 14.34
CA PHE A 283 -5.22 6.58 13.06
C PHE A 283 -4.05 7.55 13.16
N GLY A 284 -2.85 7.02 13.14
CA GLY A 284 -1.62 7.77 13.41
C GLY A 284 -1.03 7.48 14.79
N PRO A 285 -0.11 8.33 15.28
CA PRO A 285 0.39 9.57 14.66
C PRO A 285 1.28 9.34 13.44
N PHE A 286 1.26 10.31 12.53
CA PHE A 286 2.18 10.45 11.41
C PHE A 286 2.62 11.92 11.31
N LEU A 287 3.73 12.19 10.62
CA LEU A 287 4.33 13.52 10.56
C LEU A 287 4.15 14.15 9.17
N LEU A 288 3.63 15.36 9.13
CA LEU A 288 3.72 16.27 7.98
C LEU A 288 5.06 17.02 8.13
N TYR A 289 6.06 16.56 7.43
CA TYR A 289 7.45 17.00 7.58
C TYR A 289 7.82 18.02 6.51
N CYS A 290 8.49 19.08 6.91
CA CYS A 290 9.08 20.08 6.02
C CYS A 290 10.60 20.09 6.20
N ASN A 291 11.34 20.16 5.11
CA ASN A 291 12.80 20.23 5.16
C ASN A 291 13.37 21.15 4.08
N HIS A 292 14.67 21.42 4.19
CA HIS A 292 15.44 22.26 3.28
C HIS A 292 16.80 21.61 2.99
N SER A 293 17.28 21.77 1.76
CA SER A 293 18.64 21.40 1.40
C SER A 293 19.15 22.26 0.26
N ASP A 294 20.28 22.94 0.43
CA ASP A 294 20.95 23.70 -0.62
C ASP A 294 21.36 22.82 -1.83
N LEU A 295 21.34 21.50 -1.66
CA LEU A 295 21.63 20.51 -2.71
C LEU A 295 20.39 20.14 -3.55
N GLY A 296 19.23 20.72 -3.25
CA GLY A 296 18.00 20.56 -4.03
C GLY A 296 17.09 19.40 -3.59
N ALA A 297 16.15 19.05 -4.44
CA ALA A 297 15.03 18.15 -4.17
C ALA A 297 15.44 16.73 -3.78
N ASP A 298 16.43 16.15 -4.47
CA ASP A 298 16.90 14.79 -4.18
C ASP A 298 17.52 14.68 -2.77
N ALA A 299 18.20 15.73 -2.32
CA ALA A 299 18.75 15.80 -0.98
C ALA A 299 17.65 15.99 0.08
N CYS A 300 16.61 16.76 -0.22
CA CYS A 300 15.41 16.83 0.63
C CYS A 300 14.76 15.46 0.80
N TRP A 301 14.67 14.67 -0.28
CA TRP A 301 14.14 13.30 -0.20
C TRP A 301 15.05 12.36 0.60
N ALA A 302 16.37 12.48 0.42
CA ALA A 302 17.33 11.70 1.21
C ALA A 302 17.19 11.98 2.71
N ASP A 303 17.02 13.24 3.10
CA ASP A 303 16.77 13.66 4.47
C ASP A 303 15.42 13.14 4.99
N ALA A 304 14.34 13.23 4.21
CA ALA A 304 13.04 12.67 4.59
C ALA A 304 13.11 11.15 4.87
N LYS A 305 13.93 10.40 4.12
CA LYS A 305 14.19 8.97 4.41
C LYS A 305 14.95 8.75 5.72
N GLN A 306 15.84 9.67 6.12
CA GLN A 306 16.47 9.61 7.45
C GLN A 306 15.45 9.93 8.53
N GLN A 307 14.54 10.88 8.30
CA GLN A 307 13.46 11.17 9.24
C GLN A 307 12.55 9.94 9.45
N VAL A 308 12.26 9.13 8.42
CA VAL A 308 11.55 7.84 8.58
C VAL A 308 12.24 6.93 9.58
N LEU A 309 13.58 6.79 9.51
CA LEU A 309 14.33 5.95 10.44
C LEU A 309 14.24 6.49 11.87
N ALA A 310 14.33 7.80 12.02
CA ALA A 310 14.18 8.49 13.29
C ALA A 310 12.79 8.28 13.88
N GLU A 311 11.73 8.46 13.10
CA GLU A 311 10.34 8.27 13.54
C GLU A 311 10.05 6.81 13.90
N LYS A 312 10.53 5.85 13.12
CA LYS A 312 10.42 4.41 13.44
C LYS A 312 11.12 4.06 14.76
N SER A 313 12.26 4.69 15.05
CA SER A 313 12.98 4.50 16.32
C SER A 313 12.24 5.11 17.50
N ALA A 314 11.53 6.21 17.30
CA ALA A 314 10.76 6.91 18.33
C ALA A 314 9.38 6.30 18.58
N TRP A 315 8.88 5.50 17.65
CA TRP A 315 7.57 4.86 17.78
C TRP A 315 7.63 3.62 18.69
N PRO A 316 6.61 3.40 19.56
CA PRO A 316 5.45 4.23 19.88
C PRO A 316 5.83 5.51 20.65
N TYR A 317 5.25 6.62 20.22
CA TYR A 317 5.60 7.94 20.76
C TYR A 317 5.25 8.09 22.24
N THR A 318 6.22 8.45 23.05
CA THR A 318 6.08 8.63 24.50
C THR A 318 5.39 9.93 24.89
N TRP A 319 5.30 10.88 23.96
CA TRP A 319 4.64 12.16 24.19
C TRP A 319 3.10 12.09 24.05
N LEU A 320 2.57 11.05 23.39
CA LEU A 320 1.13 10.83 23.33
C LEU A 320 0.69 10.04 24.56
N THR A 321 0.30 10.79 25.58
CA THR A 321 -0.17 10.26 26.88
C THR A 321 -1.67 10.45 27.04
N ASP A 322 -2.24 9.83 28.08
CA ASP A 322 -3.65 9.98 28.49
C ASP A 322 -4.68 9.69 27.38
N ASN A 323 -4.30 8.82 26.43
CA ASN A 323 -5.19 8.36 25.38
C ASN A 323 -5.38 6.83 25.49
N PRO A 324 -6.57 6.35 25.89
CA PRO A 324 -6.82 4.92 26.08
C PRO A 324 -6.66 4.10 24.79
N LEU A 325 -6.80 4.74 23.62
CA LEU A 325 -6.58 4.11 22.32
C LEU A 325 -5.11 4.11 21.91
N TYR A 326 -4.20 4.67 22.72
CA TYR A 326 -2.77 4.65 22.45
C TYR A 326 -2.00 4.21 23.71
N PRO A 327 -2.04 2.90 24.03
CA PRO A 327 -1.38 2.40 25.24
C PRO A 327 0.14 2.70 25.19
N PRO A 328 0.73 3.11 26.32
CA PRO A 328 2.17 3.36 26.41
C PRO A 328 2.97 2.09 26.19
N VAL A 329 4.27 2.23 25.89
CA VAL A 329 5.20 1.12 25.63
C VAL A 329 5.13 0.04 26.71
N SER A 330 5.04 0.44 28.00
CA SER A 330 4.96 -0.49 29.14
C SER A 330 3.72 -1.38 29.14
N GLN A 331 2.67 -0.98 28.46
CA GLN A 331 1.42 -1.73 28.33
C GLN A 331 1.32 -2.50 26.99
N ARG A 332 2.30 -2.37 26.10
CA ARG A 332 2.37 -3.14 24.87
C ARG A 332 3.21 -4.39 25.07
N GLY A 333 2.77 -5.50 24.48
CA GLY A 333 3.53 -6.75 24.50
C GLY A 333 4.41 -6.93 23.28
N SER A 334 5.08 -8.07 23.19
CA SER A 334 5.81 -8.52 22.00
C SER A 334 5.61 -10.00 21.77
N VAL A 335 5.72 -10.41 20.50
CA VAL A 335 5.69 -11.82 20.07
C VAL A 335 6.95 -12.09 19.28
N SER A 336 7.64 -13.18 19.59
CA SER A 336 8.88 -13.59 18.90
C SER A 336 8.87 -15.09 18.62
N GLY A 337 9.76 -15.53 17.75
CA GLY A 337 9.97 -16.94 17.43
C GLY A 337 10.88 -17.10 16.23
N GLN A 338 10.93 -18.34 15.72
CA GLN A 338 11.61 -18.67 14.47
C GLN A 338 10.62 -19.32 13.51
N PHE A 339 10.43 -18.72 12.34
CA PHE A 339 9.58 -19.24 11.27
C PHE A 339 10.39 -20.22 10.41
N ILE A 340 9.93 -21.46 10.35
CA ILE A 340 10.58 -22.56 9.63
C ILE A 340 9.63 -23.02 8.54
N VAL A 341 10.11 -23.06 7.29
CA VAL A 341 9.33 -23.48 6.13
C VAL A 341 9.86 -24.79 5.60
N HIS A 342 8.93 -25.72 5.34
CA HIS A 342 9.19 -26.97 4.66
C HIS A 342 8.32 -27.08 3.42
N ASP A 343 8.95 -27.04 2.26
CA ASP A 343 8.29 -27.21 0.97
C ASP A 343 8.86 -28.45 0.26
N PRO A 344 8.07 -29.51 0.09
CA PRO A 344 8.56 -30.73 -0.55
C PRO A 344 8.87 -30.57 -2.03
N LEU A 345 8.25 -29.60 -2.71
CA LEU A 345 8.50 -29.34 -4.13
C LEU A 345 9.58 -28.26 -4.34
N LYS A 346 9.83 -27.42 -3.33
CA LYS A 346 10.84 -26.35 -3.33
C LYS A 346 11.70 -26.41 -2.07
N PRO A 347 12.52 -27.46 -1.88
CA PRO A 347 13.24 -27.71 -0.61
C PRO A 347 14.29 -26.64 -0.25
N ALA A 348 14.63 -25.76 -1.18
CA ALA A 348 15.49 -24.60 -0.91
C ALA A 348 14.74 -23.43 -0.24
N LEU A 349 13.41 -23.46 -0.20
CA LEU A 349 12.61 -22.42 0.43
C LEU A 349 12.78 -22.50 1.95
N THR A 350 13.08 -21.37 2.57
CA THR A 350 13.26 -21.24 4.02
C THR A 350 12.36 -20.15 4.57
N GLY A 351 12.29 -20.04 5.89
CA GLY A 351 11.53 -18.96 6.55
C GLY A 351 12.19 -17.57 6.48
N ALA A 352 13.24 -17.39 5.70
CA ALA A 352 13.97 -16.12 5.56
C ALA A 352 13.15 -15.09 4.77
N ASN A 353 13.22 -13.81 5.20
CA ASN A 353 12.54 -12.67 4.56
C ASN A 353 11.01 -12.84 4.41
N ALA A 354 10.40 -13.74 5.17
CA ALA A 354 8.96 -13.89 5.21
C ALA A 354 8.30 -12.67 5.87
N TRP A 355 7.18 -12.22 5.36
CA TRP A 355 6.29 -11.37 6.12
C TRP A 355 5.58 -12.21 7.18
N ILE A 356 5.62 -11.76 8.43
CA ILE A 356 4.94 -12.38 9.55
C ILE A 356 4.28 -11.31 10.40
N GLY A 357 3.01 -11.52 10.76
CA GLY A 357 2.26 -10.48 11.43
C GLY A 357 1.10 -10.99 12.27
N LEU A 358 0.60 -10.10 13.09
CA LEU A 358 -0.55 -10.28 13.96
C LEU A 358 -1.69 -9.38 13.49
N ALA A 359 -2.85 -9.98 13.23
CA ALA A 359 -4.09 -9.30 12.86
C ALA A 359 -5.27 -9.90 13.62
N GLN A 360 -6.44 -9.26 13.55
CA GLN A 360 -7.65 -9.71 14.25
C GLN A 360 -8.83 -9.90 13.26
N PRO A 361 -8.67 -10.65 12.16
CA PRO A 361 -9.78 -10.88 11.25
C PRO A 361 -10.92 -11.60 11.95
N PRO A 362 -12.17 -11.46 11.47
CA PRO A 362 -13.30 -12.22 11.98
C PRO A 362 -13.05 -13.73 11.79
N PRO A 363 -13.72 -14.60 12.56
CA PRO A 363 -13.56 -16.04 12.43
C PRO A 363 -13.75 -16.52 10.99
N GLY A 364 -12.77 -17.27 10.47
CA GLY A 364 -12.75 -17.74 9.07
C GLY A 364 -12.40 -16.66 8.05
N GLY A 365 -12.11 -15.43 8.48
CA GLY A 365 -11.65 -14.33 7.65
C GLY A 365 -10.14 -14.32 7.44
N ASN A 366 -9.72 -13.40 6.60
CA ASN A 366 -8.32 -13.16 6.28
C ASN A 366 -7.94 -11.71 6.63
N TRP A 367 -6.70 -11.49 7.04
CA TRP A 367 -6.17 -10.17 7.39
C TRP A 367 -6.34 -9.14 6.27
N GLN A 368 -6.30 -9.54 5.00
CA GLN A 368 -6.53 -8.66 3.86
C GLN A 368 -7.91 -7.95 3.88
N PHE A 369 -8.86 -8.44 4.68
CA PHE A 369 -10.24 -7.94 4.75
C PHE A 369 -10.60 -7.35 6.11
N ASP A 370 -9.62 -7.18 7.02
CA ASP A 370 -9.85 -6.55 8.32
C ASP A 370 -9.41 -5.08 8.29
N SER A 371 -10.36 -4.16 8.44
CA SER A 371 -10.11 -2.73 8.58
C SER A 371 -10.39 -2.22 10.00
N MET A 372 -11.10 -3.01 10.80
CA MET A 372 -11.65 -2.58 12.09
C MET A 372 -10.61 -2.53 13.20
N HIS A 373 -9.54 -3.33 13.11
CA HIS A 373 -8.57 -3.56 14.16
C HIS A 373 -7.17 -3.04 13.78
N TYR A 374 -6.18 -3.35 14.61
CA TYR A 374 -4.79 -2.99 14.43
C TYR A 374 -4.00 -4.20 13.92
N GLU A 375 -3.01 -3.95 13.07
CA GLU A 375 -2.15 -4.99 12.50
C GLU A 375 -0.67 -4.70 12.79
N TYR A 376 0.12 -5.75 12.97
CA TYR A 376 1.55 -5.64 13.31
C TYR A 376 2.34 -6.60 12.42
N TRP A 377 3.13 -6.09 11.50
CA TRP A 377 3.87 -6.88 10.54
C TRP A 377 5.37 -6.58 10.57
N VAL A 378 6.17 -7.63 10.48
CA VAL A 378 7.63 -7.56 10.36
C VAL A 378 8.12 -8.55 9.30
N LYS A 379 9.36 -8.39 8.85
CA LYS A 379 10.06 -9.42 8.09
C LYS A 379 10.91 -10.28 9.01
N THR A 380 10.97 -11.58 8.73
CA THR A 380 11.92 -12.47 9.38
C THR A 380 13.34 -12.18 8.89
N ASP A 381 14.34 -12.47 9.71
CA ASP A 381 15.75 -12.39 9.31
C ASP A 381 16.18 -13.58 8.40
N ALA A 382 17.45 -13.63 8.02
CA ALA A 382 18.00 -14.68 7.18
C ALA A 382 17.92 -16.10 7.79
N ALA A 383 17.76 -16.21 9.11
CA ALA A 383 17.57 -17.46 9.83
C ALA A 383 16.09 -17.77 10.14
N GLY A 384 15.18 -16.92 9.68
CA GLY A 384 13.74 -17.02 9.96
C GLY A 384 13.32 -16.48 11.32
N ASN A 385 14.21 -15.85 12.10
CA ASN A 385 13.83 -15.29 13.38
C ASN A 385 12.99 -14.02 13.18
N PHE A 386 12.03 -13.81 14.08
CA PHE A 386 11.18 -12.63 14.09
C PHE A 386 10.92 -12.10 15.50
N THR A 387 10.68 -10.81 15.59
CA THR A 387 10.12 -10.16 16.78
C THR A 387 9.13 -9.10 16.33
N ILE A 388 7.87 -9.25 16.72
CA ILE A 388 6.80 -8.28 16.51
C ILE A 388 6.69 -7.47 17.79
N PRO A 389 7.21 -6.23 17.81
CA PRO A 389 7.24 -5.41 19.02
C PRO A 389 5.96 -4.61 19.20
N TYR A 390 5.76 -4.09 20.39
CA TYR A 390 4.78 -3.05 20.72
C TYR A 390 3.33 -3.38 20.36
N VAL A 391 2.97 -4.65 20.43
CA VAL A 391 1.61 -5.15 20.16
C VAL A 391 0.68 -4.77 21.30
N ARG A 392 -0.49 -4.24 20.98
CA ARG A 392 -1.56 -3.96 21.97
C ARG A 392 -2.02 -5.26 22.61
N PRO A 393 -2.45 -5.27 23.88
CA PRO A 393 -3.02 -6.46 24.50
C PRO A 393 -4.24 -6.95 23.71
N GLY A 394 -4.33 -8.25 23.50
CA GLY A 394 -5.45 -8.85 22.74
C GLY A 394 -5.19 -10.27 22.30
N THR A 395 -6.14 -10.83 21.58
CA THR A 395 -6.06 -12.14 20.93
C THR A 395 -5.93 -11.94 19.44
N TYR A 396 -4.95 -12.58 18.84
CA TYR A 396 -4.57 -12.37 17.45
C TYR A 396 -4.52 -13.68 16.65
N THR A 397 -4.56 -13.52 15.35
CA THR A 397 -4.13 -14.52 14.38
C THR A 397 -2.75 -14.14 13.89
N LEU A 398 -1.79 -15.05 14.02
CA LEU A 398 -0.48 -14.94 13.40
C LEU A 398 -0.61 -15.45 11.97
N SER A 399 -0.26 -14.61 11.01
CA SER A 399 -0.20 -14.97 9.59
C SER A 399 1.21 -14.76 9.05
N ALA A 400 1.64 -15.63 8.11
CA ALA A 400 2.92 -15.45 7.45
C ALA A 400 2.84 -15.90 5.98
N PHE A 401 3.56 -15.16 5.13
CA PHE A 401 3.74 -15.51 3.72
C PHE A 401 5.12 -15.03 3.24
N LEU A 402 5.61 -15.62 2.15
CA LEU A 402 6.91 -15.26 1.59
C LEU A 402 6.94 -15.49 0.08
N THR A 403 7.83 -14.78 -0.58
CA THR A 403 8.12 -15.02 -2.01
C THR A 403 8.58 -16.46 -2.23
N GLY A 404 7.97 -17.13 -3.19
CA GLY A 404 8.24 -18.54 -3.52
C GLY A 404 7.13 -19.51 -3.09
N ALA A 405 6.24 -19.10 -2.16
CA ALA A 405 5.10 -19.91 -1.72
C ALA A 405 3.76 -19.25 -2.08
N VAL A 406 2.87 -20.01 -2.68
CA VAL A 406 1.55 -19.53 -3.15
C VAL A 406 0.58 -19.29 -1.98
N SER A 407 0.60 -20.16 -0.97
CA SER A 407 -0.29 -20.12 0.18
C SER A 407 0.29 -19.27 1.33
N GLU A 408 -0.38 -19.27 2.47
CA GLU A 408 0.08 -18.59 3.68
C GLU A 408 -0.07 -19.49 4.91
N TYR A 409 0.77 -19.25 5.91
CA TYR A 409 0.64 -19.82 7.24
C TYR A 409 -0.36 -19.04 8.07
N THR A 410 -1.14 -19.74 8.89
CA THR A 410 -2.09 -19.11 9.82
C THR A 410 -2.13 -19.89 11.14
N GLN A 411 -2.05 -19.16 12.27
CA GLN A 411 -2.21 -19.67 13.62
C GLN A 411 -3.11 -18.74 14.41
N THR A 412 -4.28 -19.23 14.80
CA THR A 412 -5.26 -18.45 15.61
C THR A 412 -4.94 -18.53 17.10
N GLY A 413 -5.50 -17.60 17.88
CA GLY A 413 -5.51 -17.67 19.35
C GLY A 413 -4.19 -17.22 20.01
N VAL A 414 -3.34 -16.47 19.33
CA VAL A 414 -2.12 -15.91 19.91
C VAL A 414 -2.48 -14.81 20.90
N GLN A 415 -2.24 -15.07 22.19
CA GLN A 415 -2.54 -14.12 23.26
C GLN A 415 -1.38 -13.15 23.47
N VAL A 416 -1.66 -11.86 23.55
CA VAL A 416 -0.69 -10.82 23.92
C VAL A 416 -1.20 -10.10 25.16
N GLY A 417 -0.49 -10.21 26.27
CA GLY A 417 -0.79 -9.49 27.50
C GLY A 417 -0.07 -8.14 27.57
N ALA A 418 -0.54 -7.25 28.44
CA ALA A 418 0.14 -5.98 28.71
C ALA A 418 1.58 -6.23 29.22
N GLY A 419 2.58 -5.64 28.55
CA GLY A 419 3.99 -5.80 28.86
C GLY A 419 4.55 -7.22 28.67
N SER A 420 3.78 -8.17 28.11
CA SER A 420 4.21 -9.55 27.92
C SER A 420 5.30 -9.68 26.86
N ARG A 421 6.14 -10.70 27.02
CA ARG A 421 7.12 -11.13 26.02
C ARG A 421 6.84 -12.59 25.68
N ASN A 422 6.10 -12.82 24.60
CA ASN A 422 5.68 -14.15 24.20
C ASN A 422 6.67 -14.72 23.20
N ASN A 423 7.33 -15.80 23.55
CA ASN A 423 8.17 -16.54 22.62
C ASN A 423 7.41 -17.79 22.16
N LEU A 424 7.09 -17.88 20.88
CA LEU A 424 6.39 -19.01 20.28
C LEU A 424 7.32 -20.19 19.94
N GLY A 425 8.65 -20.03 20.14
CA GLY A 425 9.62 -21.03 19.74
C GLY A 425 9.68 -21.21 18.21
N SER A 426 9.72 -22.45 17.75
CA SER A 426 9.70 -22.77 16.33
C SER A 426 8.28 -22.81 15.80
N VAL A 427 7.97 -21.90 14.88
CA VAL A 427 6.71 -21.85 14.12
C VAL A 427 6.95 -22.53 12.78
N THR A 428 6.50 -23.77 12.63
CA THR A 428 6.77 -24.57 11.44
C THR A 428 5.59 -24.55 10.47
N TRP A 429 5.88 -24.29 9.22
CA TRP A 429 4.92 -24.33 8.12
C TRP A 429 5.31 -25.36 7.08
N SER A 430 4.46 -26.36 6.90
CA SER A 430 4.55 -27.27 5.75
C SER A 430 3.71 -26.68 4.63
N VAL A 431 4.36 -26.25 3.55
CA VAL A 431 3.66 -25.64 2.40
C VAL A 431 2.75 -26.69 1.76
N PRO A 432 1.44 -26.42 1.65
CA PRO A 432 0.52 -27.39 1.04
C PRO A 432 0.67 -27.41 -0.47
N HIS A 433 0.64 -28.61 -1.04
CA HIS A 433 0.61 -28.89 -2.47
C HIS A 433 -0.56 -29.79 -2.83
N ASN A 434 -1.02 -29.70 -4.08
CA ASN A 434 -2.09 -30.53 -4.63
C ASN A 434 -1.54 -31.71 -5.46
N GLY A 435 -0.25 -31.74 -5.69
CA GLY A 435 0.48 -32.79 -6.40
C GLY A 435 1.76 -33.17 -5.70
N THR A 436 2.46 -34.17 -6.25
CA THR A 436 3.75 -34.63 -5.73
C THR A 436 4.92 -34.21 -6.60
N LYS A 437 4.65 -33.67 -7.79
CA LYS A 437 5.66 -33.25 -8.77
C LYS A 437 5.23 -31.93 -9.43
N LEU A 438 6.06 -30.93 -9.36
CA LEU A 438 5.93 -29.71 -10.15
C LEU A 438 6.33 -29.99 -11.61
N ALA A 439 5.38 -29.88 -12.54
CA ALA A 439 5.66 -30.06 -13.96
C ALA A 439 6.26 -28.81 -14.58
N TRP A 440 5.72 -27.65 -14.26
CA TRP A 440 6.20 -26.35 -14.72
C TRP A 440 5.58 -25.21 -13.88
N GLU A 441 6.19 -24.03 -14.01
CA GLU A 441 5.72 -22.80 -13.38
C GLU A 441 5.98 -21.58 -14.26
N ILE A 442 5.19 -20.52 -14.07
CA ILE A 442 5.31 -19.20 -14.72
C ILE A 442 5.14 -18.16 -13.61
N GLY A 443 6.04 -17.20 -13.52
CA GLY A 443 6.03 -16.14 -12.51
C GLY A 443 6.72 -16.55 -11.22
N VAL A 444 6.66 -15.67 -10.24
CA VAL A 444 7.24 -15.82 -8.90
C VAL A 444 6.15 -15.50 -7.88
N PRO A 445 5.71 -16.46 -7.06
CA PRO A 445 4.63 -16.17 -6.12
C PRO A 445 5.10 -15.17 -5.05
N ASP A 446 4.82 -13.90 -5.28
CA ASP A 446 5.11 -12.77 -4.39
C ASP A 446 3.88 -11.86 -4.16
N ARG A 447 2.74 -12.25 -4.73
CA ARG A 447 1.43 -11.57 -4.67
C ARG A 447 1.32 -10.35 -5.60
N THR A 448 2.23 -10.20 -6.54
CA THR A 448 2.21 -9.12 -7.52
C THR A 448 2.36 -9.66 -8.94
N ALA A 449 2.22 -8.82 -9.94
CA ALA A 449 2.52 -9.13 -11.33
C ALA A 449 3.76 -8.37 -11.83
N ALA A 450 4.68 -8.02 -10.92
CA ALA A 450 5.82 -7.14 -11.18
C ALA A 450 6.83 -7.71 -12.19
N GLU A 451 7.03 -9.03 -12.19
CA GLU A 451 8.02 -9.69 -13.05
C GLU A 451 7.61 -9.82 -14.51
N PHE A 452 6.33 -9.59 -14.81
CA PHE A 452 5.80 -9.70 -16.16
C PHE A 452 5.98 -8.41 -16.96
N ARG A 453 5.84 -8.52 -18.28
CA ARG A 453 5.94 -7.35 -19.15
C ARG A 453 4.93 -6.28 -18.74
N HIS A 454 5.39 -5.05 -18.65
CA HIS A 454 4.71 -3.87 -18.09
C HIS A 454 4.49 -3.88 -16.58
N GLY A 455 4.89 -4.90 -15.84
CA GLY A 455 4.71 -4.97 -14.39
C GLY A 455 5.41 -3.86 -13.60
N THR A 456 6.49 -3.28 -14.14
CA THR A 456 7.24 -2.17 -13.52
C THR A 456 7.24 -0.88 -14.35
N ASP A 457 6.39 -0.79 -15.35
CA ASP A 457 6.28 0.36 -16.23
C ASP A 457 5.16 1.29 -15.73
N TYR A 458 5.49 2.20 -14.80
CA TYR A 458 4.51 3.00 -14.06
C TYR A 458 4.05 4.30 -14.76
N PHE A 459 4.65 4.66 -15.90
CA PHE A 459 4.32 5.93 -16.58
C PHE A 459 3.66 5.74 -17.94
N HIS A 460 3.00 4.61 -18.13
CA HIS A 460 2.35 4.25 -19.38
C HIS A 460 0.83 4.25 -19.28
N GLY A 461 0.27 4.96 -18.36
CA GLY A 461 -1.18 5.03 -18.18
C GLY A 461 -1.94 4.83 -19.49
N TYR A 462 -2.95 3.97 -19.51
CA TYR A 462 -3.67 3.67 -20.74
C TYR A 462 -3.05 2.59 -21.65
N VAL A 463 -1.94 1.95 -21.28
CA VAL A 463 -1.28 0.92 -22.11
C VAL A 463 -2.22 -0.23 -22.47
N TRP A 464 -3.13 -0.63 -21.59
CA TRP A 464 -4.08 -1.72 -21.80
C TRP A 464 -5.00 -1.53 -23.01
N GLN A 465 -5.24 -0.29 -23.47
CA GLN A 465 -5.96 0.00 -24.72
C GLN A 465 -5.15 -0.39 -25.96
N ASN A 466 -3.87 -0.62 -25.80
CA ASN A 466 -2.95 -0.92 -26.88
C ASN A 466 -2.44 -2.37 -26.87
N PHE A 467 -2.90 -3.22 -25.94
CA PHE A 467 -2.43 -4.61 -25.86
C PHE A 467 -2.57 -5.37 -27.18
N SER A 468 -3.66 -5.16 -27.94
CA SER A 468 -3.83 -5.79 -29.25
C SER A 468 -2.90 -5.29 -30.35
N LYS A 469 -2.17 -4.20 -30.12
CA LYS A 469 -1.11 -3.72 -31.04
C LYS A 469 0.23 -4.36 -30.74
N GLU A 470 0.42 -4.80 -29.52
CA GLU A 470 1.66 -5.41 -29.03
C GLU A 470 1.57 -6.94 -29.01
N TRP A 471 0.43 -7.46 -28.59
CA TRP A 471 0.23 -8.88 -28.34
C TRP A 471 -0.71 -9.52 -29.38
N PRO A 472 -0.40 -10.75 -29.85
CA PRO A 472 -1.32 -11.50 -30.69
C PRO A 472 -2.49 -12.10 -29.91
N ASN A 473 -3.49 -12.55 -30.62
CA ASN A 473 -4.54 -13.42 -30.12
C ASN A 473 -4.64 -14.68 -30.99
N PRO A 474 -4.25 -15.87 -30.50
CA PRO A 474 -3.79 -16.14 -29.14
C PRO A 474 -2.38 -15.61 -28.84
N LEU A 475 -2.09 -15.39 -27.53
CA LEU A 475 -0.74 -15.25 -27.02
C LEU A 475 -0.22 -16.66 -26.71
N ASP A 476 0.94 -17.02 -27.29
CA ASP A 476 1.56 -18.32 -27.09
C ASP A 476 2.79 -18.20 -26.19
N TYR A 477 2.81 -18.98 -25.10
CA TYR A 477 3.91 -19.07 -24.15
C TYR A 477 4.42 -20.51 -24.08
N THR A 478 5.72 -20.73 -24.25
CA THR A 478 6.31 -22.07 -24.25
C THR A 478 7.24 -22.26 -23.05
N ILE A 479 6.90 -23.21 -22.18
CA ILE A 479 7.70 -23.57 -21.01
C ILE A 479 9.13 -23.95 -21.43
N GLY A 480 10.11 -23.37 -20.74
CA GLY A 480 11.54 -23.60 -21.01
C GLY A 480 12.09 -22.85 -22.23
N LYS A 481 11.26 -22.06 -22.94
CA LYS A 481 11.70 -21.23 -24.07
C LYS A 481 11.33 -19.77 -23.90
N SER A 482 10.09 -19.49 -23.54
CA SER A 482 9.56 -18.14 -23.34
C SER A 482 10.07 -17.55 -22.02
N ASN A 483 10.19 -16.21 -21.98
CA ASN A 483 10.62 -15.44 -20.81
C ASN A 483 9.42 -14.68 -20.22
N PRO A 484 9.09 -14.85 -18.94
CA PRO A 484 7.98 -14.14 -18.30
C PRO A 484 8.04 -12.61 -18.46
N ALA A 485 9.22 -12.02 -18.37
CA ALA A 485 9.40 -10.57 -18.45
C ALA A 485 9.13 -9.97 -19.84
N THR A 486 9.09 -10.78 -20.90
CA THR A 486 8.88 -10.31 -22.29
C THR A 486 7.73 -10.97 -23.00
N ASP A 487 7.41 -12.23 -22.67
CA ASP A 487 6.47 -13.08 -23.41
C ASP A 487 5.16 -13.36 -22.63
N TRP A 488 5.02 -12.77 -21.43
CA TRP A 488 3.81 -12.81 -20.63
C TRP A 488 3.44 -11.39 -20.20
N ASN A 489 2.20 -10.97 -20.44
CA ASN A 489 1.75 -9.65 -20.05
C ASN A 489 1.31 -9.63 -18.58
N TYR A 490 1.51 -8.51 -17.86
CA TYR A 490 1.14 -8.39 -16.44
C TYR A 490 -0.38 -8.52 -16.21
N ALA A 491 -1.21 -8.23 -17.22
CA ALA A 491 -2.66 -8.31 -17.13
C ALA A 491 -3.27 -8.94 -18.39
N GLN A 492 -4.17 -9.90 -18.20
CA GLN A 492 -5.04 -10.41 -19.25
C GLN A 492 -6.38 -9.67 -19.18
N THR A 493 -6.84 -9.17 -20.33
CA THR A 493 -8.07 -8.40 -20.50
C THR A 493 -8.90 -9.03 -21.63
N PRO A 494 -10.12 -8.55 -21.92
CA PRO A 494 -10.71 -8.78 -23.25
C PRO A 494 -9.76 -8.28 -24.35
N TYR A 495 -9.73 -8.96 -25.48
CA TYR A 495 -8.92 -8.53 -26.63
C TYR A 495 -9.64 -7.45 -27.41
N VAL A 496 -9.14 -6.21 -27.31
CA VAL A 496 -9.77 -5.02 -27.89
C VAL A 496 -9.03 -4.56 -29.13
N GLN A 497 -9.71 -4.56 -30.30
CA GLN A 497 -9.19 -4.04 -31.57
C GLN A 497 -10.15 -2.95 -32.08
N GLY A 498 -9.83 -1.71 -31.82
CA GLY A 498 -10.73 -0.59 -32.13
C GLY A 498 -12.04 -0.72 -31.33
N THR A 499 -13.16 -0.92 -32.04
CA THR A 499 -14.49 -1.13 -31.43
C THR A 499 -14.85 -2.61 -31.23
N GLN A 500 -14.04 -3.53 -31.74
CA GLN A 500 -14.29 -4.96 -31.60
C GLN A 500 -13.70 -5.48 -30.29
N ILE A 501 -14.49 -6.27 -29.57
CA ILE A 501 -14.09 -6.95 -28.34
C ILE A 501 -14.27 -8.45 -28.57
N SER A 502 -13.20 -9.22 -28.39
CA SER A 502 -13.21 -10.67 -28.51
C SER A 502 -12.58 -11.34 -27.29
N PRO A 503 -12.78 -12.65 -27.08
CA PRO A 503 -12.03 -13.38 -26.07
C PRO A 503 -10.53 -13.31 -26.35
N TRP A 504 -9.71 -13.20 -25.30
CA TRP A 504 -8.25 -13.28 -25.41
C TRP A 504 -7.77 -14.61 -24.85
N LYS A 505 -7.15 -15.42 -25.71
CA LYS A 505 -6.61 -16.73 -25.34
C LYS A 505 -5.11 -16.64 -25.10
N TRP A 506 -4.67 -17.16 -23.95
CA TRP A 506 -3.27 -17.35 -23.60
C TRP A 506 -2.99 -18.85 -23.56
N ARG A 507 -2.12 -19.34 -24.43
CA ARG A 507 -1.78 -20.74 -24.60
C ARG A 507 -0.43 -21.04 -23.97
N ILE A 508 -0.41 -21.97 -23.04
CA ILE A 508 0.78 -22.44 -22.36
C ILE A 508 1.17 -23.79 -22.97
N HIS A 509 2.23 -23.79 -23.75
CA HIS A 509 2.79 -24.99 -24.40
C HIS A 509 3.82 -25.63 -23.50
N PHE A 510 3.76 -26.94 -23.29
CA PHE A 510 4.70 -27.69 -22.46
C PHE A 510 4.76 -29.15 -22.90
N THR A 511 5.85 -29.83 -22.54
CA THR A 511 6.08 -31.25 -22.83
C THR A 511 6.11 -32.04 -21.53
N LEU A 512 5.43 -33.19 -21.51
CA LEU A 512 5.50 -34.16 -20.42
C LEU A 512 6.22 -35.44 -20.89
N ASP A 513 7.23 -35.87 -20.13
CA ASP A 513 7.95 -37.12 -20.39
C ASP A 513 7.05 -38.34 -20.16
N SER A 514 6.15 -38.24 -19.20
CA SER A 514 5.15 -39.26 -18.88
C SER A 514 3.94 -38.63 -18.21
N VAL A 515 2.79 -39.30 -18.31
CA VAL A 515 1.55 -38.91 -17.65
C VAL A 515 1.18 -39.99 -16.64
N PRO A 516 0.81 -39.64 -15.40
CA PRO A 516 0.28 -40.60 -14.42
C PRO A 516 -0.93 -41.34 -14.97
N SER A 517 -1.09 -42.60 -14.57
CA SER A 517 -2.16 -43.46 -15.10
C SER A 517 -3.57 -43.10 -14.60
N ALA A 518 -3.66 -42.39 -13.48
CA ALA A 518 -4.92 -41.97 -12.86
C ALA A 518 -4.74 -40.71 -12.00
N GLY A 519 -5.83 -40.07 -11.64
CA GLY A 519 -5.88 -38.87 -10.80
C GLY A 519 -6.07 -37.59 -11.59
N ASN A 520 -5.85 -36.48 -10.92
CA ASN A 520 -5.91 -35.13 -11.50
C ASN A 520 -4.56 -34.44 -11.31
N ALA A 521 -4.04 -33.83 -12.36
CA ALA A 521 -3.10 -32.75 -12.22
C ALA A 521 -3.83 -31.52 -11.68
N THR A 522 -3.14 -30.62 -11.01
CA THR A 522 -3.74 -29.37 -10.53
C THR A 522 -3.05 -28.17 -11.18
N LEU A 523 -3.84 -27.39 -11.90
CA LEU A 523 -3.42 -26.07 -12.38
C LEU A 523 -3.73 -25.07 -11.27
N THR A 524 -2.69 -24.42 -10.75
CA THR A 524 -2.81 -23.34 -9.78
C THR A 524 -2.79 -22.00 -10.51
N LEU A 525 -3.78 -21.16 -10.22
CA LEU A 525 -3.86 -19.77 -10.66
C LEU A 525 -3.79 -18.88 -9.42
N ALA A 526 -2.61 -18.39 -9.08
CA ALA A 526 -2.43 -17.36 -8.08
C ALA A 526 -2.66 -15.99 -8.74
N ILE A 527 -3.56 -15.20 -8.16
CA ILE A 527 -4.10 -13.99 -8.77
C ILE A 527 -3.79 -12.81 -7.88
N ALA A 528 -3.01 -11.87 -8.40
CA ALA A 528 -2.65 -10.63 -7.75
C ALA A 528 -3.79 -9.59 -7.80
N SER A 529 -4.59 -9.57 -8.86
CA SER A 529 -5.75 -8.70 -9.00
C SER A 529 -6.76 -9.27 -9.98
N ALA A 530 -8.04 -9.05 -9.71
CA ALA A 530 -9.11 -9.40 -10.64
C ALA A 530 -10.27 -8.40 -10.56
N GLN A 531 -10.83 -8.05 -11.73
CA GLN A 531 -12.02 -7.23 -11.83
C GLN A 531 -12.91 -7.76 -12.95
N ARG A 532 -14.18 -8.06 -12.63
CA ARG A 532 -15.14 -8.66 -13.59
C ARG A 532 -14.55 -9.85 -14.35
N ALA A 533 -13.66 -10.59 -13.68
CA ALA A 533 -12.86 -11.64 -14.27
C ALA A 533 -13.61 -12.97 -14.28
N GLN A 534 -13.47 -13.65 -15.40
CA GLN A 534 -13.81 -15.05 -15.60
C GLN A 534 -12.72 -15.65 -16.48
N ILE A 535 -12.23 -16.83 -16.15
CA ILE A 535 -11.18 -17.51 -16.90
C ILE A 535 -11.72 -18.87 -17.33
N ASN A 536 -11.87 -19.10 -18.62
CA ASN A 536 -12.18 -20.42 -19.15
C ASN A 536 -10.86 -21.18 -19.35
N VAL A 537 -10.76 -22.36 -18.78
CA VAL A 537 -9.55 -23.20 -18.81
C VAL A 537 -9.80 -24.38 -19.74
N TYR A 538 -8.89 -24.61 -20.68
CA TYR A 538 -8.93 -25.73 -21.61
C TYR A 538 -7.62 -26.53 -21.51
N ALA A 539 -7.68 -27.82 -21.83
CA ALA A 539 -6.52 -28.72 -21.89
C ALA A 539 -6.55 -29.51 -23.19
N ASN A 540 -5.60 -29.27 -24.10
CA ASN A 540 -5.40 -29.88 -25.41
C ASN A 540 -6.58 -29.75 -26.42
N ASP A 541 -7.74 -29.37 -25.95
CA ASP A 541 -8.95 -29.17 -26.76
C ASP A 541 -9.63 -27.87 -26.32
N GLU A 542 -9.92 -27.00 -27.27
CA GLU A 542 -10.56 -25.70 -27.03
C GLU A 542 -12.06 -25.67 -27.38
N ALA A 543 -12.67 -26.80 -27.69
CA ALA A 543 -14.09 -26.83 -28.03
C ALA A 543 -15.00 -26.62 -26.82
N THR A 544 -14.59 -27.15 -25.67
CA THR A 544 -15.36 -27.02 -24.43
C THR A 544 -14.40 -26.74 -23.28
N PRO A 545 -14.63 -25.68 -22.45
CA PRO A 545 -13.80 -25.43 -21.33
C PRO A 545 -13.90 -26.57 -20.31
N LEU A 546 -12.75 -26.97 -19.79
CA LEU A 546 -12.65 -27.95 -18.71
C LEU A 546 -13.20 -27.37 -17.40
N ALA A 547 -12.94 -26.08 -17.20
CA ALA A 547 -13.42 -25.33 -16.04
C ALA A 547 -13.63 -23.86 -16.42
N THR A 548 -14.51 -23.22 -15.66
CA THR A 548 -14.66 -21.77 -15.66
C THR A 548 -14.36 -21.25 -14.25
N VAL A 549 -13.27 -20.53 -14.11
CA VAL A 549 -12.81 -19.95 -12.84
C VAL A 549 -13.34 -18.52 -12.74
N LYS A 550 -14.03 -18.25 -11.64
CA LYS A 550 -14.33 -16.88 -11.21
C LYS A 550 -13.50 -16.63 -9.97
N PRO A 551 -12.49 -15.74 -10.00
CA PRO A 551 -11.70 -15.43 -8.82
C PRO A 551 -12.57 -15.09 -7.62
N ALA A 552 -12.24 -15.66 -6.47
CA ALA A 552 -13.02 -15.48 -5.24
C ALA A 552 -13.02 -14.01 -4.76
N VAL A 553 -11.97 -13.28 -5.12
CA VAL A 553 -11.82 -11.86 -4.80
C VAL A 553 -11.77 -11.06 -6.08
N GLN A 554 -12.68 -10.12 -6.19
CA GLN A 554 -12.79 -9.19 -7.31
C GLN A 554 -13.12 -7.79 -6.78
N GLY A 555 -12.99 -6.77 -7.61
CA GLY A 555 -13.36 -5.39 -7.27
C GLY A 555 -12.17 -4.42 -7.21
N GLY A 556 -10.94 -4.90 -7.33
CA GLY A 556 -9.78 -4.03 -7.48
C GLY A 556 -9.79 -3.35 -8.86
N ASN A 557 -9.51 -2.06 -8.91
CA ASN A 557 -9.43 -1.32 -10.17
C ASN A 557 -7.97 -1.11 -10.59
N ALA A 558 -7.14 -2.11 -10.31
CA ALA A 558 -5.68 -2.06 -10.46
C ALA A 558 -5.26 -1.70 -11.90
N LEU A 559 -5.90 -2.30 -12.91
CA LEU A 559 -5.57 -2.05 -14.32
C LEU A 559 -5.70 -0.57 -14.72
N LEU A 560 -6.77 0.11 -14.30
CA LEU A 560 -7.00 1.52 -14.62
C LEU A 560 -6.26 2.49 -13.71
N ARG A 561 -5.61 1.97 -12.68
CA ARG A 561 -4.93 2.74 -11.63
C ARG A 561 -3.46 2.37 -11.49
N GLU A 562 -2.87 1.90 -12.59
CA GLU A 562 -1.43 1.66 -12.72
C GLU A 562 -0.84 0.80 -11.58
N SER A 563 -1.62 -0.17 -11.08
CA SER A 563 -1.16 -1.10 -10.07
C SER A 563 -0.97 -2.50 -10.64
N ILE A 564 -0.14 -3.27 -9.95
CA ILE A 564 0.22 -4.65 -10.29
C ILE A 564 -0.34 -5.66 -9.31
N HIS A 565 -1.06 -5.20 -8.32
CA HIS A 565 -1.76 -6.05 -7.35
C HIS A 565 -2.97 -5.32 -6.74
N ALA A 566 -3.84 -6.10 -6.11
CA ALA A 566 -4.93 -5.67 -5.25
C ALA A 566 -5.11 -6.70 -4.14
N LYS A 567 -6.27 -7.33 -4.01
CA LYS A 567 -6.49 -8.45 -3.08
C LYS A 567 -6.09 -9.77 -3.73
N TYR A 568 -5.21 -10.48 -3.06
CA TYR A 568 -4.68 -11.75 -3.51
C TYR A 568 -5.65 -12.91 -3.27
N CYS A 569 -5.75 -13.81 -4.26
CA CYS A 569 -6.44 -15.07 -4.08
C CYS A 569 -5.83 -16.18 -4.94
N VAL A 570 -6.07 -17.44 -4.55
CA VAL A 570 -5.58 -18.61 -5.26
C VAL A 570 -6.76 -19.46 -5.69
N ASN A 571 -6.70 -19.96 -6.93
CA ASN A 571 -7.68 -20.86 -7.50
C ASN A 571 -7.00 -22.13 -7.99
N TYR A 572 -7.58 -23.28 -7.66
CA TYR A 572 -7.06 -24.59 -8.05
C TYR A 572 -8.04 -25.23 -9.04
N VAL A 573 -7.51 -25.63 -10.20
CA VAL A 573 -8.30 -26.26 -11.26
C VAL A 573 -7.82 -27.70 -11.44
N PRO A 574 -8.63 -28.71 -11.09
CA PRO A 574 -8.29 -30.10 -11.36
C PRO A 574 -8.37 -30.40 -12.85
N ILE A 575 -7.28 -30.92 -13.41
CA ILE A 575 -7.17 -31.39 -14.80
C ILE A 575 -7.06 -32.90 -14.76
N PRO A 576 -8.09 -33.65 -15.20
CA PRO A 576 -7.98 -35.12 -15.31
C PRO A 576 -6.77 -35.50 -16.14
N VAL A 577 -5.92 -36.40 -15.64
CA VAL A 577 -4.70 -36.82 -16.36
C VAL A 577 -5.01 -37.43 -17.72
N SER A 578 -6.25 -37.94 -17.93
CA SER A 578 -6.72 -38.41 -19.25
C SER A 578 -6.85 -37.29 -20.29
N LYS A 579 -6.82 -36.02 -19.90
CA LYS A 579 -6.79 -34.87 -20.80
C LYS A 579 -5.36 -34.46 -21.16
N LEU A 580 -4.35 -35.03 -20.50
CA LEU A 580 -2.94 -34.83 -20.77
C LEU A 580 -2.38 -36.01 -21.56
N LYS A 581 -1.25 -35.80 -22.23
CA LYS A 581 -0.54 -36.85 -22.99
C LYS A 581 0.97 -36.75 -22.81
N THR A 582 1.64 -37.85 -23.00
CA THR A 582 3.11 -37.85 -23.16
C THR A 582 3.46 -37.09 -24.44
N GLY A 583 4.50 -36.25 -24.36
CA GLY A 583 4.85 -35.30 -25.42
C GLY A 583 4.16 -33.95 -25.22
N ASP A 584 3.85 -33.26 -26.31
CA ASP A 584 3.41 -31.87 -26.32
C ASP A 584 1.95 -31.71 -25.84
N ASN A 585 1.76 -30.78 -24.93
CA ASN A 585 0.48 -30.38 -24.35
C ASN A 585 0.28 -28.86 -24.42
N VAL A 586 -0.97 -28.45 -24.35
CA VAL A 586 -1.36 -27.05 -24.29
C VAL A 586 -2.44 -26.86 -23.23
N ILE A 587 -2.24 -25.91 -22.31
CA ILE A 587 -3.30 -25.36 -21.47
C ILE A 587 -3.64 -23.97 -22.01
N THR A 588 -4.92 -23.71 -22.22
CA THR A 588 -5.40 -22.40 -22.66
C THR A 588 -6.19 -21.72 -21.56
N LEU A 589 -5.80 -20.49 -21.23
CA LEU A 589 -6.51 -19.57 -20.37
C LEU A 589 -7.22 -18.53 -21.25
N GLU A 590 -8.53 -18.56 -21.29
CA GLU A 590 -9.32 -17.62 -22.08
C GLU A 590 -10.01 -16.60 -21.19
N PHE A 591 -9.73 -15.33 -21.40
CA PHE A 591 -10.52 -14.24 -20.85
C PHE A 591 -11.66 -13.93 -21.83
N PRO A 592 -12.94 -14.05 -21.44
CA PRO A 592 -14.05 -13.92 -22.38
C PRO A 592 -14.24 -12.46 -22.84
N ALA A 593 -14.94 -12.30 -23.96
CA ALA A 593 -15.38 -10.99 -24.41
C ALA A 593 -16.41 -10.42 -23.44
N THR A 594 -15.97 -9.56 -22.55
CA THR A 594 -16.84 -8.86 -21.59
C THR A 594 -16.71 -7.35 -21.79
N ARG A 595 -17.75 -6.62 -21.46
CA ARG A 595 -17.72 -5.16 -21.50
C ARG A 595 -17.29 -4.59 -20.16
N GLY A 596 -16.38 -3.66 -20.20
CA GLY A 596 -15.83 -2.96 -19.05
C GLY A 596 -14.35 -2.68 -19.29
N ALA A 597 -14.01 -1.42 -19.30
CA ALA A 597 -12.63 -0.98 -19.51
C ALA A 597 -11.66 -1.49 -18.42
N ASP A 598 -12.21 -1.83 -17.27
CA ASP A 598 -11.51 -2.31 -16.08
C ASP A 598 -11.50 -3.85 -15.94
N ALA A 599 -12.14 -4.59 -16.86
CA ALA A 599 -12.19 -6.05 -16.78
C ALA A 599 -10.79 -6.65 -17.01
N HIS A 600 -10.24 -7.34 -16.00
CA HIS A 600 -8.90 -7.93 -16.08
C HIS A 600 -8.70 -9.05 -15.07
N VAL A 601 -7.65 -9.84 -15.30
CA VAL A 601 -6.97 -10.67 -14.32
C VAL A 601 -5.47 -10.40 -14.41
N MET A 602 -4.82 -10.22 -13.25
CA MET A 602 -3.37 -10.17 -13.12
C MET A 602 -2.93 -11.44 -12.42
N TYR A 603 -2.17 -12.26 -13.13
CA TYR A 603 -1.58 -13.45 -12.52
C TYR A 603 -0.35 -13.03 -11.73
N ASP A 604 -0.19 -13.57 -10.52
CA ASP A 604 1.04 -13.57 -9.76
C ASP A 604 1.88 -14.78 -10.16
N TYR A 605 1.24 -15.95 -10.24
CA TYR A 605 1.92 -17.18 -10.50
C TYR A 605 0.97 -18.24 -11.07
N VAL A 606 1.47 -19.00 -12.02
CA VAL A 606 0.73 -20.12 -12.63
C VAL A 606 1.62 -21.37 -12.62
N ASN A 607 1.11 -22.49 -12.12
CA ASN A 607 1.84 -23.75 -12.19
C ASN A 607 0.95 -24.95 -12.49
N LEU A 608 1.58 -26.04 -12.87
CA LEU A 608 0.94 -27.36 -12.99
C LEU A 608 1.66 -28.37 -12.09
N GLU A 609 0.92 -28.95 -11.16
CA GLU A 609 1.37 -30.06 -10.33
C GLU A 609 0.76 -31.36 -10.81
N LEU A 610 1.56 -32.41 -10.87
CA LEU A 610 1.12 -33.78 -11.21
C LEU A 610 0.90 -34.58 -9.91
N PRO A 611 -0.08 -35.51 -9.88
CA PRO A 611 -0.39 -36.34 -8.72
C PRO A 611 0.76 -37.22 -8.26
#